data_0774a0d83c7304c542a4538f59b19c85
#
_entry.id   0774a0d83c7304c542a4538f59b19c85
#
_cell.length_a   1.000
_cell.length_b   1.000
_cell.length_c   1.000
_cell.angle_alpha   90.00
_cell.angle_beta   90.00
_cell.angle_gamma   90.00
#
_symmetry.space_group_name_H-M   'P 1'
#
loop_
_entity.id
_entity.type
_entity.pdbx_description
1 polymer ?
#
loop_
_entity_poly.entity_id
_entity_poly.type
_entity_poly.pdbx_seq_one_letter_code
_entity_poly.pdbx_strand_id
1 'polypeptide(L)'
;MGPQVLLHGEGLPRASSTAAAVLQVNWRVNILRMVKRVGRSRHLSHWDAEDLVAWEAGGNAIARRNLFWSAVIVHLGYAIWALWPVMALFMPREVYGFSAGDKLLLGMTATLVGACLRPTYAVATAIFGGRNLAVFSAFVLVIPVIGAMVLLAHPGLPLWPYLVCAALSGMGGGNFAASASNANSFYPHRLKGAALGIAGGIGNLGVPMIQIAGLVVIAIAGDRQPYWVCGLYLVLLITAGVGATFFMNNVAQHRVEPSRLRSILSAVVSTRDTWLLSLLYLGTFGSFIGFSFAFAQVLQTSFVAGGQATSQASLHAAELAFIGPLLAALARVYGGRLADRIGGGRVTCAVFVAMILSAAMLITVGTLEDPHAGPVSGSAMAGYVACFIALFTLAGLGNGSVYKMVPTVFETCSQTLHMSEAEQRQWSRLISGVVIGFVAGFGSLGGVGINVALRQSYVSTGTMTSAFWIFLSFYVFAAVLTWVRYVRRPLSTSAQQAVGAG
;
A
#
# COMPACT_ATOMS: atom_id res chain seq x y z
N MET A 1 46.73 -34.58 -60.65
CA MET A 1 47.39 -35.39 -59.62
C MET A 1 47.58 -34.53 -58.39
N GLY A 2 46.75 -34.71 -57.36
CA GLY A 2 46.83 -34.02 -56.05
C GLY A 2 46.44 -35.02 -55.00
N PRO A 3 47.14 -35.10 -53.84
CA PRO A 3 46.96 -36.16 -52.87
C PRO A 3 45.77 -35.91 -51.98
N GLN A 4 44.97 -36.99 -51.78
CA GLN A 4 43.94 -37.09 -50.75
C GLN A 4 44.58 -37.19 -49.36
N VAL A 5 44.19 -36.31 -48.45
CA VAL A 5 44.56 -36.40 -47.02
C VAL A 5 43.37 -37.09 -46.30
N LEU A 6 43.58 -38.29 -45.83
CA LEU A 6 42.69 -39.03 -44.94
C LEU A 6 42.76 -38.43 -43.55
N LEU A 7 41.68 -37.82 -43.10
CA LEU A 7 41.49 -37.41 -41.70
C LEU A 7 40.96 -38.63 -40.92
N HIS A 8 41.78 -39.20 -40.04
CA HIS A 8 41.36 -40.15 -39.03
C HIS A 8 40.58 -39.36 -37.93
N GLY A 9 39.29 -39.68 -37.83
CA GLY A 9 38.47 -39.22 -36.74
C GLY A 9 38.74 -40.05 -35.47
N GLU A 10 39.51 -39.49 -34.53
CA GLU A 10 39.54 -40.02 -33.18
C GLU A 10 38.23 -39.70 -32.47
N GLY A 11 37.46 -40.75 -32.14
CA GLY A 11 36.21 -40.62 -31.39
C GLY A 11 36.47 -40.17 -29.95
N LEU A 12 35.92 -39.00 -29.62
CA LEU A 12 35.82 -38.61 -28.22
C LEU A 12 35.00 -39.66 -27.43
N PRO A 13 35.47 -40.08 -26.26
CA PRO A 13 34.78 -41.07 -25.45
C PRO A 13 33.42 -40.54 -25.03
N ARG A 14 32.33 -41.21 -25.43
CA ARG A 14 30.98 -40.94 -24.91
C ARG A 14 31.01 -41.21 -23.41
N ALA A 15 30.98 -40.12 -22.61
CA ALA A 15 30.74 -40.23 -21.18
C ALA A 15 29.49 -41.08 -20.97
N SER A 16 29.63 -42.16 -20.19
CA SER A 16 28.54 -43.10 -19.87
C SER A 16 27.38 -42.33 -19.29
N SER A 17 26.13 -42.60 -19.73
CA SER A 17 24.91 -41.94 -19.24
C SER A 17 24.79 -41.97 -17.69
N THR A 18 25.40 -42.96 -17.07
CA THR A 18 25.49 -43.12 -15.61
C THR A 18 26.39 -42.07 -14.94
N ALA A 19 27.53 -41.71 -15.54
CA ALA A 19 28.44 -40.71 -14.96
C ALA A 19 27.84 -39.33 -15.02
N ALA A 20 27.14 -38.96 -16.13
CA ALA A 20 26.41 -37.71 -16.26
C ALA A 20 25.22 -37.61 -15.29
N ALA A 21 24.51 -38.72 -15.06
CA ALA A 21 23.41 -38.78 -14.10
C ALA A 21 23.92 -38.66 -12.64
N VAL A 22 25.03 -39.30 -12.30
CA VAL A 22 25.65 -39.22 -10.96
C VAL A 22 26.20 -37.82 -10.71
N LEU A 23 26.79 -37.14 -11.70
CA LEU A 23 27.24 -35.76 -11.58
C LEU A 23 26.06 -34.80 -11.41
N GLN A 24 24.96 -35.00 -12.13
CA GLN A 24 23.72 -34.20 -11.97
C GLN A 24 23.08 -34.41 -10.59
N VAL A 25 23.04 -35.64 -10.08
CA VAL A 25 22.47 -35.93 -8.75
C VAL A 25 23.35 -35.33 -7.64
N ASN A 26 24.68 -35.49 -7.70
CA ASN A 26 25.61 -34.91 -6.73
C ASN A 26 25.57 -33.36 -6.76
N TRP A 27 25.43 -32.75 -7.92
CA TRP A 27 25.32 -31.32 -8.07
C TRP A 27 24.02 -30.80 -7.46
N ARG A 28 22.85 -31.44 -7.73
CA ARG A 28 21.56 -31.13 -7.11
C ARG A 28 21.58 -31.25 -5.59
N VAL A 29 22.18 -32.30 -5.07
CA VAL A 29 22.32 -32.52 -3.60
C VAL A 29 23.21 -31.45 -2.96
N ASN A 30 24.28 -31.05 -3.62
CA ASN A 30 25.16 -29.99 -3.13
C ASN A 30 24.46 -28.62 -3.15
N ILE A 31 23.69 -28.31 -4.20
CA ILE A 31 22.89 -27.10 -4.26
C ILE A 31 21.81 -27.10 -3.17
N LEU A 32 21.11 -28.21 -2.97
CA LEU A 32 20.10 -28.32 -1.90
C LEU A 32 20.71 -28.13 -0.50
N ARG A 33 21.91 -28.68 -0.25
CA ARG A 33 22.64 -28.44 1.01
C ARG A 33 23.08 -26.98 1.14
N MET A 34 23.54 -26.37 0.05
CA MET A 34 23.95 -24.98 0.02
C MET A 34 22.75 -24.06 0.28
N VAL A 35 21.62 -24.26 -0.42
CA VAL A 35 20.39 -23.50 -0.23
C VAL A 35 19.82 -23.66 1.18
N LYS A 36 19.86 -24.87 1.78
CA LYS A 36 19.46 -25.10 3.17
C LYS A 36 20.37 -24.37 4.16
N ARG A 37 21.70 -24.32 3.92
CA ARG A 37 22.64 -23.53 4.74
C ARG A 37 22.42 -22.03 4.58
N VAL A 38 22.27 -21.54 3.36
CA VAL A 38 21.99 -20.14 3.03
C VAL A 38 20.65 -19.72 3.65
N GLY A 39 19.61 -20.55 3.59
CA GLY A 39 18.30 -20.25 4.16
C GLY A 39 18.27 -20.14 5.70
N ARG A 40 19.28 -20.66 6.41
CA ARG A 40 19.48 -20.50 7.87
C ARG A 40 20.29 -19.26 8.23
N SER A 41 21.07 -18.71 7.30
CA SER A 41 21.82 -17.47 7.52
C SER A 41 20.87 -16.26 7.57
N ARG A 42 21.08 -15.37 8.54
CA ARG A 42 20.33 -14.09 8.63
C ARG A 42 20.70 -13.12 7.50
N HIS A 43 21.89 -13.27 6.92
CA HIS A 43 22.39 -12.49 5.80
C HIS A 43 22.68 -13.40 4.62
N LEU A 44 22.07 -13.10 3.47
CA LEU A 44 22.29 -13.80 2.21
C LEU A 44 23.31 -13.00 1.40
N SER A 45 24.57 -13.42 1.41
CA SER A 45 25.68 -12.75 0.71
C SER A 45 25.64 -12.93 -0.82
N HIS A 46 25.10 -14.08 -1.27
CA HIS A 46 25.00 -14.45 -2.68
C HIS A 46 23.56 -14.87 -3.01
N TRP A 47 22.69 -13.87 -3.12
CA TRP A 47 21.30 -14.08 -3.53
C TRP A 47 21.11 -13.58 -4.95
N ASP A 48 20.86 -14.47 -5.89
CA ASP A 48 20.41 -14.17 -7.24
C ASP A 48 19.02 -14.80 -7.46
N ALA A 49 18.01 -13.96 -7.57
CA ALA A 49 16.65 -14.40 -7.82
C ALA A 49 16.42 -14.85 -9.27
N GLU A 50 17.29 -14.45 -10.21
CA GLU A 50 17.20 -14.82 -11.63
C GLU A 50 17.86 -16.18 -11.93
N ASP A 51 18.68 -16.71 -11.02
CA ASP A 51 19.22 -18.07 -11.14
C ASP A 51 18.10 -19.09 -10.98
N LEU A 52 17.64 -19.64 -12.12
CA LEU A 52 16.53 -20.60 -12.17
C LEU A 52 16.85 -21.90 -11.40
N VAL A 53 18.09 -22.33 -11.42
CA VAL A 53 18.50 -23.56 -10.74
C VAL A 53 18.49 -23.38 -9.23
N ALA A 54 19.07 -22.31 -8.73
CA ALA A 54 19.02 -21.98 -7.31
C ALA A 54 17.59 -21.68 -6.84
N TRP A 55 16.77 -21.04 -7.69
CA TRP A 55 15.36 -20.78 -7.43
C TRP A 55 14.55 -22.07 -7.23
N GLU A 56 14.69 -23.03 -8.14
CA GLU A 56 13.98 -24.31 -8.07
C GLU A 56 14.53 -25.21 -6.96
N ALA A 57 15.82 -25.16 -6.68
CA ALA A 57 16.47 -25.91 -5.61
C ALA A 57 16.05 -25.48 -4.19
N GLY A 58 15.24 -24.42 -4.04
CA GLY A 58 14.70 -23.99 -2.74
C GLY A 58 14.71 -22.47 -2.53
N GLY A 59 15.24 -21.69 -3.46
CA GLY A 59 15.21 -20.22 -3.41
C GLY A 59 13.78 -19.69 -3.32
N ASN A 60 12.82 -20.31 -4.02
CA ASN A 60 11.41 -19.96 -3.97
C ASN A 60 10.81 -20.11 -2.56
N ALA A 61 11.23 -21.07 -1.77
CA ALA A 61 10.75 -21.26 -0.40
C ALA A 61 11.28 -20.16 0.53
N ILE A 62 12.54 -19.73 0.34
CA ILE A 62 13.14 -18.60 1.06
C ILE A 62 12.39 -17.31 0.71
N ALA A 63 12.16 -17.05 -0.59
CA ALA A 63 11.44 -15.87 -1.06
C ALA A 63 10.00 -15.83 -0.52
N ARG A 64 9.26 -16.96 -0.57
CA ARG A 64 7.89 -17.07 -0.03
C ARG A 64 7.84 -16.80 1.48
N ARG A 65 8.78 -17.33 2.25
CA ARG A 65 8.87 -17.10 3.69
C ARG A 65 9.11 -15.61 4.01
N ASN A 66 10.02 -14.97 3.29
CA ASN A 66 10.28 -13.54 3.46
C ASN A 66 9.07 -12.69 3.04
N LEU A 67 8.38 -13.05 1.94
CA LEU A 67 7.15 -12.37 1.52
C LEU A 67 6.04 -12.52 2.55
N PHE A 68 5.84 -13.73 3.11
CA PHE A 68 4.82 -13.99 4.12
C PHE A 68 5.00 -13.06 5.34
N TRP A 69 6.18 -13.05 5.95
CA TRP A 69 6.43 -12.20 7.12
C TRP A 69 6.39 -10.71 6.79
N SER A 70 6.87 -10.31 5.61
CA SER A 70 6.73 -8.93 5.13
C SER A 70 5.25 -8.54 4.97
N ALA A 71 4.42 -9.43 4.43
CA ALA A 71 2.99 -9.21 4.26
C ALA A 71 2.26 -9.12 5.61
N VAL A 72 2.62 -9.97 6.58
CA VAL A 72 2.09 -9.91 7.95
C VAL A 72 2.45 -8.57 8.62
N ILE A 73 3.72 -8.15 8.52
CA ILE A 73 4.17 -6.87 9.11
C ILE A 73 3.46 -5.67 8.48
N VAL A 74 3.29 -5.65 7.16
CA VAL A 74 2.59 -4.53 6.51
C VAL A 74 1.10 -4.53 6.83
N HIS A 75 0.49 -5.71 6.94
CA HIS A 75 -0.91 -5.86 7.36
C HIS A 75 -1.14 -5.27 8.76
N LEU A 76 -0.33 -5.69 9.74
CA LEU A 76 -0.41 -5.16 11.10
C LEU A 76 -0.06 -3.67 11.14
N GLY A 77 0.92 -3.23 10.35
CA GLY A 77 1.26 -1.82 10.21
C GLY A 77 0.07 -0.98 9.75
N TYR A 78 -0.66 -1.43 8.74
CA TYR A 78 -1.85 -0.74 8.25
C TYR A 78 -3.02 -0.80 9.23
N ALA A 79 -3.18 -1.90 9.95
CA ALA A 79 -4.14 -1.98 11.04
C ALA A 79 -3.86 -0.93 12.12
N ILE A 80 -2.61 -0.82 12.61
CA ILE A 80 -2.26 0.18 13.63
C ILE A 80 -2.29 1.61 13.08
N TRP A 81 -2.00 1.80 11.79
CA TRP A 81 -2.18 3.09 11.13
C TRP A 81 -3.64 3.56 11.19
N ALA A 82 -4.59 2.62 11.06
CA ALA A 82 -6.03 2.87 11.17
C ALA A 82 -6.57 2.70 12.60
N LEU A 83 -5.72 2.62 13.62
CA LEU A 83 -6.14 2.41 15.02
C LEU A 83 -7.08 3.52 15.51
N TRP A 84 -6.69 4.79 15.33
CA TRP A 84 -7.44 5.92 15.89
C TRP A 84 -8.82 6.13 15.27
N PRO A 85 -9.03 5.98 13.95
CA PRO A 85 -10.35 5.93 13.37
C PRO A 85 -11.29 4.90 14.01
N VAL A 86 -10.76 3.73 14.39
CA VAL A 86 -11.53 2.69 15.09
C VAL A 86 -11.75 3.07 16.56
N MET A 87 -10.71 3.52 17.25
CA MET A 87 -10.82 3.95 18.65
C MET A 87 -11.81 5.11 18.83
N ALA A 88 -11.96 5.98 17.83
CA ALA A 88 -12.91 7.09 17.85
C ALA A 88 -14.37 6.64 18.05
N LEU A 89 -14.73 5.41 17.65
CA LEU A 89 -16.04 4.81 17.90
C LEU A 89 -16.26 4.43 19.37
N PHE A 90 -15.17 4.20 20.13
CA PHE A 90 -15.17 3.90 21.57
C PHE A 90 -15.02 5.15 22.45
N MET A 91 -15.08 6.37 21.84
CA MET A 91 -14.84 7.62 22.56
C MET A 91 -16.12 8.48 22.55
N PRO A 92 -17.15 8.15 23.34
CA PRO A 92 -18.34 8.98 23.45
C PRO A 92 -17.98 10.38 23.96
N ARG A 93 -18.66 11.40 23.42
CA ARG A 93 -18.36 12.83 23.72
C ARG A 93 -18.55 13.15 25.20
N GLU A 94 -19.52 12.50 25.82
CA GLU A 94 -19.88 12.68 27.24
C GLU A 94 -18.74 12.24 28.17
N VAL A 95 -17.87 11.32 27.71
CA VAL A 95 -16.77 10.75 28.50
C VAL A 95 -15.44 11.45 28.19
N TYR A 96 -15.16 11.67 26.89
CA TYR A 96 -13.85 12.18 26.43
C TYR A 96 -13.87 13.68 26.14
N GLY A 97 -15.05 14.30 25.96
CA GLY A 97 -15.19 15.72 25.64
C GLY A 97 -14.83 16.09 24.20
N PHE A 98 -14.41 15.14 23.35
CA PHE A 98 -13.94 15.42 21.99
C PHE A 98 -15.10 15.58 21.00
N SER A 99 -14.99 16.63 20.20
CA SER A 99 -15.89 16.87 19.07
C SER A 99 -15.63 15.87 17.91
N ALA A 100 -16.57 15.76 16.97
CA ALA A 100 -16.35 15.00 15.74
C ALA A 100 -15.13 15.48 14.95
N GLY A 101 -14.89 16.81 14.96
CA GLY A 101 -13.70 17.40 14.34
C GLY A 101 -12.38 17.00 15.00
N ASP A 102 -12.36 16.83 16.33
CA ASP A 102 -11.18 16.35 17.06
C ASP A 102 -10.87 14.89 16.74
N LYS A 103 -11.89 14.06 16.64
CA LYS A 103 -11.76 12.66 16.28
C LYS A 103 -11.24 12.49 14.83
N LEU A 104 -11.72 13.30 13.88
CA LEU A 104 -11.19 13.34 12.51
C LEU A 104 -9.72 13.79 12.49
N LEU A 105 -9.33 14.70 13.38
CA LEU A 105 -7.94 15.16 13.50
C LEU A 105 -6.98 14.04 13.92
N LEU A 106 -7.43 13.09 14.76
CA LEU A 106 -6.61 11.91 15.13
C LEU A 106 -6.27 11.05 13.90
N GLY A 107 -7.27 10.72 13.08
CA GLY A 107 -7.06 9.98 11.85
C GLY A 107 -6.19 10.73 10.83
N MET A 108 -6.41 12.05 10.70
CA MET A 108 -5.61 12.93 9.85
C MET A 108 -4.14 12.96 10.26
N THR A 109 -3.85 13.07 11.56
CA THR A 109 -2.50 13.09 12.12
C THR A 109 -1.76 11.78 11.82
N ALA A 110 -2.40 10.62 12.05
CA ALA A 110 -1.84 9.33 11.70
C ALA A 110 -1.56 9.22 10.19
N THR A 111 -2.49 9.70 9.36
CA THR A 111 -2.34 9.68 7.89
C THR A 111 -1.16 10.53 7.43
N LEU A 112 -1.02 11.74 7.97
CA LEU A 112 0.06 12.67 7.62
C LEU A 112 1.44 12.07 7.94
N VAL A 113 1.61 11.58 9.16
CA VAL A 113 2.88 10.97 9.58
C VAL A 113 3.18 9.72 8.74
N GLY A 114 2.18 8.87 8.49
CA GLY A 114 2.34 7.71 7.62
C GLY A 114 2.75 8.07 6.19
N ALA A 115 2.19 9.13 5.63
CA ALA A 115 2.56 9.63 4.31
C ALA A 115 4.02 10.09 4.25
N CYS A 116 4.44 10.92 5.22
CA CYS A 116 5.81 11.46 5.29
C CYS A 116 6.86 10.36 5.53
N LEU A 117 6.51 9.30 6.25
CA LEU A 117 7.45 8.22 6.57
C LEU A 117 7.66 7.21 5.43
N ARG A 118 6.79 7.13 4.42
CA ARG A 118 6.94 6.17 3.32
C ARG A 118 8.23 6.31 2.52
N PRO A 119 8.63 7.50 2.06
CA PRO A 119 9.92 7.68 1.41
C PRO A 119 11.08 7.30 2.33
N THR A 120 11.00 7.70 3.61
CA THR A 120 12.01 7.39 4.63
C THR A 120 12.17 5.88 4.85
N TYR A 121 11.07 5.13 4.91
CA TYR A 121 11.10 3.66 5.05
C TYR A 121 11.65 2.98 3.80
N ALA A 122 11.38 3.48 2.61
CA ALA A 122 11.98 2.95 1.38
C ALA A 122 13.50 3.09 1.40
N VAL A 123 14.01 4.26 1.79
CA VAL A 123 15.44 4.54 1.99
C VAL A 123 16.03 3.68 3.10
N ALA A 124 15.38 3.63 4.25
CA ALA A 124 15.83 2.83 5.41
C ALA A 124 15.94 1.34 5.05
N THR A 125 15.04 0.82 4.20
CA THR A 125 15.12 -0.57 3.72
C THR A 125 16.39 -0.80 2.89
N ALA A 126 16.77 0.15 2.05
CA ALA A 126 17.97 0.05 1.21
C ALA A 126 19.26 0.11 2.06
N ILE A 127 19.25 0.82 3.20
CA ILE A 127 20.41 0.96 4.09
C ILE A 127 20.50 -0.18 5.10
N PHE A 128 19.43 -0.45 5.84
CA PHE A 128 19.41 -1.38 6.98
C PHE A 128 19.01 -2.81 6.60
N GLY A 129 18.40 -2.98 5.42
CA GLY A 129 17.85 -4.25 4.95
C GLY A 129 16.40 -4.49 5.39
N GLY A 130 15.67 -5.25 4.57
CA GLY A 130 14.22 -5.45 4.74
C GLY A 130 13.83 -6.15 6.04
N ARG A 131 14.59 -7.17 6.47
CA ARG A 131 14.35 -7.87 7.74
C ARG A 131 14.49 -6.94 8.94
N ASN A 132 15.60 -6.21 9.02
CA ASN A 132 15.88 -5.37 10.18
C ASN A 132 14.82 -4.26 10.32
N LEU A 133 14.40 -3.67 9.21
CA LEU A 133 13.35 -2.66 9.22
C LEU A 133 11.98 -3.26 9.56
N ALA A 134 11.66 -4.47 9.08
CA ALA A 134 10.42 -5.16 9.42
C ALA A 134 10.32 -5.45 10.93
N VAL A 135 11.41 -5.95 11.53
CA VAL A 135 11.50 -6.20 12.97
C VAL A 135 11.35 -4.91 13.77
N PHE A 136 12.10 -3.86 13.40
CA PHE A 136 11.96 -2.53 14.01
C PHE A 136 10.52 -2.03 13.94
N SER A 137 9.89 -2.11 12.77
CA SER A 137 8.52 -1.65 12.55
C SER A 137 7.49 -2.38 13.40
N ALA A 138 7.66 -3.71 13.60
CA ALA A 138 6.73 -4.45 14.45
C ALA A 138 6.83 -4.02 15.92
N PHE A 139 8.05 -3.87 16.44
CA PHE A 139 8.23 -3.53 17.85
C PHE A 139 7.96 -2.05 18.16
N VAL A 140 8.28 -1.13 17.25
CA VAL A 140 8.00 0.28 17.47
C VAL A 140 6.50 0.58 17.53
N LEU A 141 5.67 -0.19 16.80
CA LEU A 141 4.21 -0.05 16.83
C LEU A 141 3.56 -0.57 18.12
N VAL A 142 4.27 -1.31 18.96
CA VAL A 142 3.82 -1.66 20.31
C VAL A 142 3.63 -0.40 21.16
N ILE A 143 4.48 0.62 20.96
CA ILE A 143 4.42 1.89 21.72
C ILE A 143 3.06 2.59 21.58
N PRO A 144 2.56 2.92 20.34
CA PRO A 144 1.26 3.56 20.20
C PRO A 144 0.09 2.68 20.61
N VAL A 145 0.19 1.35 20.54
CA VAL A 145 -0.87 0.46 21.00
C VAL A 145 -1.00 0.51 22.51
N ILE A 146 0.11 0.42 23.25
CA ILE A 146 0.11 0.60 24.71
C ILE A 146 -0.31 2.03 25.08
N GLY A 147 0.20 3.03 24.36
CA GLY A 147 -0.19 4.44 24.54
C GLY A 147 -1.70 4.65 24.39
N ALA A 148 -2.32 4.03 23.38
CA ALA A 148 -3.77 4.08 23.20
C ALA A 148 -4.51 3.43 24.38
N MET A 149 -4.05 2.27 24.88
CA MET A 149 -4.65 1.62 26.06
C MET A 149 -4.61 2.54 27.29
N VAL A 150 -3.46 3.18 27.54
CA VAL A 150 -3.29 4.11 28.68
C VAL A 150 -4.18 5.35 28.52
N LEU A 151 -4.20 5.96 27.33
CA LEU A 151 -4.99 7.18 27.09
C LEU A 151 -6.49 6.91 27.17
N LEU A 152 -6.95 5.76 26.68
CA LEU A 152 -8.36 5.39 26.74
C LEU A 152 -8.81 4.99 28.15
N ALA A 153 -7.87 4.58 29.04
CA ALA A 153 -8.14 4.34 30.44
C ALA A 153 -8.28 5.61 31.28
N HIS A 154 -7.80 6.76 30.77
CA HIS A 154 -7.81 8.02 31.49
C HIS A 154 -8.56 9.10 30.68
N PRO A 155 -9.92 9.02 30.64
CA PRO A 155 -10.71 10.05 29.98
C PRO A 155 -10.55 11.40 30.68
N GLY A 156 -10.76 12.49 29.94
CA GLY A 156 -10.60 13.87 30.46
C GLY A 156 -9.22 14.48 30.25
N LEU A 157 -8.26 13.75 29.67
CA LEU A 157 -6.99 14.31 29.21
C LEU A 157 -7.21 15.24 28.00
N PRO A 158 -6.36 16.29 27.84
CA PRO A 158 -6.43 17.17 26.68
C PRO A 158 -6.13 16.40 25.39
N LEU A 159 -6.46 16.98 24.24
CA LEU A 159 -6.34 16.31 22.92
C LEU A 159 -4.89 15.98 22.51
N TRP A 160 -3.91 16.78 22.96
CA TRP A 160 -2.53 16.66 22.47
C TRP A 160 -1.84 15.31 22.74
N PRO A 161 -2.03 14.58 23.89
CA PRO A 161 -1.41 13.26 24.06
C PRO A 161 -1.97 12.23 23.08
N TYR A 162 -3.27 12.34 22.76
CA TYR A 162 -3.91 11.51 21.76
C TYR A 162 -3.35 11.77 20.36
N LEU A 163 -3.08 13.04 20.00
CA LEU A 163 -2.42 13.41 18.73
C LEU A 163 -1.00 12.87 18.64
N VAL A 164 -0.22 12.93 19.73
CA VAL A 164 1.13 12.33 19.76
C VAL A 164 1.06 10.82 19.55
N CYS A 165 0.14 10.14 20.22
CA CYS A 165 -0.05 8.70 20.06
C CYS A 165 -0.55 8.35 18.64
N ALA A 166 -1.42 9.17 18.06
CA ALA A 166 -1.87 9.03 16.68
C ALA A 166 -0.71 9.23 15.67
N ALA A 167 0.16 10.20 15.92
CA ALA A 167 1.37 10.41 15.13
C ALA A 167 2.29 9.15 15.15
N LEU A 168 2.49 8.56 16.33
CA LEU A 168 3.27 7.33 16.47
C LEU A 168 2.62 6.14 15.75
N SER A 169 1.29 6.01 15.80
CA SER A 169 0.58 4.96 15.03
C SER A 169 0.75 5.14 13.52
N GLY A 170 0.97 6.39 13.07
CA GLY A 170 1.29 6.74 11.68
C GLY A 170 2.51 6.03 11.13
N MET A 171 3.46 5.59 11.98
CA MET A 171 4.63 4.81 11.56
C MET A 171 4.24 3.52 10.83
N GLY A 172 3.08 2.94 11.15
CA GLY A 172 2.53 1.78 10.46
C GLY A 172 2.28 2.00 8.97
N GLY A 173 1.94 3.23 8.57
CA GLY A 173 1.75 3.61 7.17
C GLY A 173 3.02 3.50 6.30
N GLY A 174 4.21 3.61 6.92
CA GLY A 174 5.50 3.45 6.25
C GLY A 174 5.83 2.01 5.83
N ASN A 175 5.30 1.02 6.51
CA ASN A 175 5.65 -0.40 6.36
C ASN A 175 5.47 -0.95 4.94
N PHE A 176 4.56 -0.40 4.16
CA PHE A 176 4.36 -0.84 2.77
C PHE A 176 5.62 -0.64 1.92
N ALA A 177 6.29 0.49 2.04
CA ALA A 177 7.49 0.77 1.27
C ALA A 177 8.61 -0.24 1.59
N ALA A 178 8.75 -0.60 2.87
CA ALA A 178 9.70 -1.62 3.31
C ALA A 178 9.34 -3.01 2.75
N SER A 179 8.08 -3.42 2.84
CA SER A 179 7.60 -4.70 2.34
C SER A 179 7.74 -4.82 0.82
N ALA A 180 7.39 -3.77 0.07
CA ALA A 180 7.53 -3.72 -1.38
C ALA A 180 8.99 -3.81 -1.81
N SER A 181 9.89 -3.08 -1.15
CA SER A 181 11.33 -3.14 -1.40
C SER A 181 11.90 -4.55 -1.11
N ASN A 182 11.47 -5.16 0.00
CA ASN A 182 11.88 -6.52 0.35
C ASN A 182 11.40 -7.55 -0.69
N ALA A 183 10.13 -7.49 -1.09
CA ALA A 183 9.60 -8.36 -2.15
C ALA A 183 10.35 -8.19 -3.48
N ASN A 184 10.68 -6.95 -3.85
CA ASN A 184 11.45 -6.64 -5.05
C ASN A 184 12.87 -7.27 -5.02
N SER A 185 13.48 -7.40 -3.84
CA SER A 185 14.82 -7.97 -3.67
C SER A 185 14.84 -9.49 -3.74
N PHE A 186 13.75 -10.15 -3.29
CA PHE A 186 13.69 -11.61 -3.19
C PHE A 186 13.15 -12.31 -4.43
N TYR A 187 12.39 -11.62 -5.30
CA TYR A 187 11.67 -12.26 -6.41
C TYR A 187 12.31 -11.98 -7.77
N PRO A 188 12.35 -12.98 -8.69
CA PRO A 188 12.78 -12.79 -10.06
C PRO A 188 11.81 -11.87 -10.80
N HIS A 189 12.29 -11.21 -11.86
CA HIS A 189 11.53 -10.21 -12.61
C HIS A 189 10.14 -10.72 -13.05
N ARG A 190 10.06 -11.97 -13.52
CA ARG A 190 8.82 -12.64 -13.96
C ARG A 190 7.75 -12.77 -12.86
N LEU A 191 8.12 -12.76 -11.58
CA LEU A 191 7.21 -12.96 -10.44
C LEU A 191 7.08 -11.73 -9.53
N LYS A 192 7.84 -10.66 -9.78
CA LYS A 192 7.83 -9.44 -8.95
C LYS A 192 6.46 -8.79 -8.86
N GLY A 193 5.75 -8.69 -10.00
CA GLY A 193 4.41 -8.11 -10.03
C GLY A 193 3.44 -8.84 -9.11
N ALA A 194 3.46 -10.18 -9.13
CA ALA A 194 2.64 -11.00 -8.26
C ALA A 194 3.02 -10.82 -6.78
N ALA A 195 4.33 -10.81 -6.45
CA ALA A 195 4.80 -10.62 -5.08
C ALA A 195 4.44 -9.24 -4.52
N LEU A 196 4.62 -8.17 -5.30
CA LEU A 196 4.21 -6.82 -4.93
C LEU A 196 2.68 -6.69 -4.80
N GLY A 197 1.93 -7.37 -5.67
CA GLY A 197 0.47 -7.43 -5.60
C GLY A 197 -0.01 -8.12 -4.32
N ILE A 198 0.61 -9.23 -3.92
CA ILE A 198 0.31 -9.94 -2.67
C ILE A 198 0.64 -9.05 -1.46
N ALA A 199 1.85 -8.48 -1.41
CA ALA A 199 2.26 -7.60 -0.31
C ALA A 199 1.31 -6.40 -0.17
N GLY A 200 0.96 -5.75 -1.29
CA GLY A 200 0.05 -4.61 -1.29
C GLY A 200 -1.40 -4.96 -0.96
N GLY A 201 -1.90 -6.09 -1.49
CA GLY A 201 -3.26 -6.58 -1.21
C GLY A 201 -3.45 -6.96 0.25
N ILE A 202 -2.55 -7.79 0.79
CA ILE A 202 -2.58 -8.20 2.21
C ILE A 202 -2.37 -6.99 3.12
N GLY A 203 -1.48 -6.06 2.75
CA GLY A 203 -1.28 -4.82 3.49
C GLY A 203 -2.57 -4.01 3.62
N ASN A 204 -3.26 -3.76 2.49
CA ASN A 204 -4.50 -2.99 2.49
C ASN A 204 -5.61 -3.63 3.33
N LEU A 205 -5.64 -4.98 3.44
CA LEU A 205 -6.59 -5.68 4.31
C LEU A 205 -6.42 -5.37 5.80
N GLY A 206 -5.27 -4.83 6.23
CA GLY A 206 -5.06 -4.43 7.62
C GLY A 206 -6.08 -3.39 8.10
N VAL A 207 -6.47 -2.45 7.23
CA VAL A 207 -7.46 -1.42 7.56
C VAL A 207 -8.85 -2.01 7.85
N PRO A 208 -9.49 -2.78 6.96
CA PRO A 208 -10.79 -3.36 7.27
C PRO A 208 -10.72 -4.40 8.39
N MET A 209 -9.59 -5.09 8.58
CA MET A 209 -9.47 -6.10 9.64
C MET A 209 -9.50 -5.48 11.05
N ILE A 210 -8.86 -4.34 11.28
CA ILE A 210 -8.97 -3.66 12.58
C ILE A 210 -10.37 -3.06 12.76
N GLN A 211 -11.04 -2.63 11.69
CA GLN A 211 -12.44 -2.17 11.75
C GLN A 211 -13.38 -3.31 12.11
N ILE A 212 -13.19 -4.51 11.53
CA ILE A 212 -13.94 -5.72 11.90
C ILE A 212 -13.66 -6.11 13.35
N ALA A 213 -12.40 -6.03 13.80
CA ALA A 213 -12.07 -6.28 15.21
C ALA A 213 -12.80 -5.28 16.14
N GLY A 214 -12.86 -4.01 15.77
CA GLY A 214 -13.64 -2.99 16.48
C GLY A 214 -15.13 -3.31 16.51
N LEU A 215 -15.71 -3.68 15.37
CA LEU A 215 -17.12 -4.11 15.28
C LEU A 215 -17.41 -5.28 16.21
N VAL A 216 -16.60 -6.33 16.15
CA VAL A 216 -16.80 -7.53 17.00
C VAL A 216 -16.74 -7.16 18.48
N VAL A 217 -15.80 -6.31 18.88
CA VAL A 217 -15.70 -5.87 20.28
C VAL A 217 -16.90 -5.02 20.68
N ILE A 218 -17.35 -4.07 19.85
CA ILE A 218 -18.53 -3.26 20.12
C ILE A 218 -19.79 -4.14 20.24
N ALA A 219 -19.94 -5.12 19.36
CA ALA A 219 -21.09 -6.02 19.35
C ALA A 219 -21.16 -6.95 20.58
N ILE A 220 -20.00 -7.42 21.08
CA ILE A 220 -19.94 -8.39 22.19
C ILE A 220 -19.81 -7.69 23.55
N ALA A 221 -18.99 -6.64 23.64
CA ALA A 221 -18.60 -6.02 24.92
C ALA A 221 -19.03 -4.54 25.04
N GLY A 222 -19.68 -4.00 24.00
CA GLY A 222 -20.09 -2.60 23.95
C GLY A 222 -18.95 -1.63 23.61
N ASP A 223 -19.30 -0.35 23.52
CA ASP A 223 -18.40 0.73 23.08
C ASP A 223 -17.43 1.22 24.18
N ARG A 224 -17.38 0.56 25.35
CA ARG A 224 -16.50 0.94 26.47
C ARG A 224 -15.33 -0.01 26.70
N GLN A 225 -15.07 -0.95 25.77
CA GLN A 225 -14.02 -1.97 25.90
C GLN A 225 -12.99 -1.94 24.77
N PRO A 226 -12.37 -0.76 24.46
CA PRO A 226 -11.37 -0.65 23.39
C PRO A 226 -10.11 -1.50 23.63
N TYR A 227 -9.87 -1.90 24.88
CA TYR A 227 -8.69 -2.66 25.29
C TYR A 227 -8.60 -4.03 24.61
N TRP A 228 -9.72 -4.65 24.24
CA TRP A 228 -9.72 -5.95 23.56
C TRP A 228 -9.14 -5.83 22.16
N VAL A 229 -9.47 -4.75 21.42
CA VAL A 229 -8.87 -4.49 20.11
C VAL A 229 -7.37 -4.24 20.26
N CYS A 230 -6.98 -3.36 21.17
CA CYS A 230 -5.57 -3.04 21.42
C CYS A 230 -4.79 -4.27 21.89
N GLY A 231 -5.34 -5.06 22.81
CA GLY A 231 -4.71 -6.29 23.32
C GLY A 231 -4.48 -7.34 22.24
N LEU A 232 -5.48 -7.56 21.36
CA LEU A 232 -5.35 -8.45 20.21
C LEU A 232 -4.17 -8.03 19.33
N TYR A 233 -4.14 -6.76 18.93
CA TYR A 233 -3.09 -6.25 18.04
C TYR A 233 -1.72 -6.17 18.72
N LEU A 234 -1.66 -5.96 20.04
CA LEU A 234 -0.42 -6.04 20.81
C LEU A 234 0.21 -7.45 20.72
N VAL A 235 -0.59 -8.49 20.95
CA VAL A 235 -0.14 -9.89 20.84
C VAL A 235 0.31 -10.21 19.41
N LEU A 236 -0.47 -9.79 18.41
CA LEU A 236 -0.13 -10.01 17.00
C LEU A 236 1.16 -9.30 16.59
N LEU A 237 1.39 -8.05 17.04
CA LEU A 237 2.63 -7.31 16.76
C LEU A 237 3.87 -7.97 17.37
N ILE A 238 3.78 -8.40 18.64
CA ILE A 238 4.88 -9.08 19.31
C ILE A 238 5.18 -10.40 18.58
N THR A 239 4.16 -11.21 18.29
CA THR A 239 4.31 -12.47 17.55
C THR A 239 4.93 -12.26 16.17
N ALA A 240 4.47 -11.25 15.44
CA ALA A 240 5.01 -10.90 14.12
C ALA A 240 6.46 -10.41 14.19
N GLY A 241 6.79 -9.57 15.18
CA GLY A 241 8.16 -9.08 15.41
C GLY A 241 9.13 -10.23 15.76
N VAL A 242 8.71 -11.14 16.63
CA VAL A 242 9.46 -12.36 16.96
C VAL A 242 9.62 -13.25 15.73
N GLY A 243 8.51 -13.51 15.01
CA GLY A 243 8.55 -14.31 13.78
C GLY A 243 9.46 -13.71 12.71
N ALA A 244 9.39 -12.41 12.45
CA ALA A 244 10.29 -11.73 11.53
C ALA A 244 11.76 -11.83 11.96
N THR A 245 12.04 -11.77 13.27
CA THR A 245 13.38 -11.88 13.81
C THR A 245 14.01 -13.25 13.53
N PHE A 246 13.22 -14.32 13.60
CA PHE A 246 13.74 -15.69 13.42
C PHE A 246 13.67 -16.19 11.97
N PHE A 247 12.66 -15.76 11.21
CA PHE A 247 12.33 -16.37 9.92
C PHE A 247 12.65 -15.49 8.70
N MET A 248 12.88 -14.18 8.85
CA MET A 248 13.27 -13.33 7.72
C MET A 248 14.79 -13.27 7.52
N ASN A 249 15.18 -12.92 6.29
CA ASN A 249 16.58 -12.75 5.88
C ASN A 249 16.81 -11.35 5.32
N ASN A 250 18.05 -10.87 5.40
CA ASN A 250 18.52 -9.69 4.65
C ASN A 250 19.31 -10.13 3.41
N VAL A 251 19.15 -9.40 2.32
CA VAL A 251 19.95 -9.58 1.11
C VAL A 251 21.03 -8.49 1.07
N ALA A 252 22.31 -8.90 1.18
CA ALA A 252 23.43 -7.97 1.33
C ALA A 252 23.74 -7.18 0.06
N GLN A 253 23.57 -7.81 -1.10
CA GLN A 253 23.97 -7.20 -2.40
C GLN A 253 23.02 -6.12 -2.94
N HIS A 254 21.89 -5.89 -2.29
CA HIS A 254 20.95 -4.81 -2.67
C HIS A 254 21.06 -3.58 -1.77
N ARG A 255 22.07 -3.52 -0.91
CA ARG A 255 22.32 -2.30 -0.12
C ARG A 255 22.86 -1.21 -1.01
N VAL A 256 22.12 -0.13 -1.10
CA VAL A 256 22.58 1.08 -1.81
C VAL A 256 23.50 1.88 -0.91
N GLU A 257 24.69 2.19 -1.39
CA GLU A 257 25.59 3.09 -0.66
C GLU A 257 24.93 4.47 -0.49
N PRO A 258 25.08 5.11 0.68
CA PRO A 258 24.49 6.42 0.96
C PRO A 258 24.92 7.49 -0.06
N SER A 259 26.12 7.39 -0.62
CA SER A 259 26.65 8.27 -1.65
C SER A 259 25.83 8.26 -2.94
N ARG A 260 25.34 7.09 -3.35
CA ARG A 260 24.48 6.92 -4.54
C ARG A 260 23.03 7.32 -4.30
N LEU A 261 22.60 7.32 -3.04
CA LEU A 261 21.20 7.59 -2.70
C LEU A 261 20.77 8.98 -3.12
N ARG A 262 21.62 9.99 -2.91
CA ARG A 262 21.33 11.39 -3.30
C ARG A 262 21.10 11.53 -4.80
N SER A 263 21.90 10.86 -5.62
CA SER A 263 21.74 10.89 -7.08
C SER A 263 20.46 10.21 -7.53
N ILE A 264 20.08 9.08 -6.89
CA ILE A 264 18.83 8.37 -7.16
C ILE A 264 17.62 9.23 -6.78
N LEU A 265 17.63 9.82 -5.59
CA LEU A 265 16.53 10.70 -5.14
C LEU A 265 16.40 11.92 -6.05
N SER A 266 17.52 12.53 -6.47
CA SER A 266 17.52 13.63 -7.43
C SER A 266 16.89 13.21 -8.76
N ALA A 267 17.27 12.05 -9.30
CA ALA A 267 16.69 11.51 -10.55
C ALA A 267 15.17 11.27 -10.42
N VAL A 268 14.73 10.73 -9.29
CA VAL A 268 13.29 10.49 -9.01
C VAL A 268 12.51 11.79 -8.99
N VAL A 269 12.99 12.80 -8.25
CA VAL A 269 12.30 14.09 -8.11
C VAL A 269 12.35 14.92 -9.41
N SER A 270 13.41 14.80 -10.20
CA SER A 270 13.54 15.50 -11.47
C SER A 270 12.69 14.92 -12.60
N THR A 271 12.21 13.67 -12.45
CA THR A 271 11.41 13.02 -13.48
C THR A 271 9.94 13.45 -13.42
N ARG A 272 9.43 14.05 -14.50
CA ARG A 272 8.05 14.54 -14.58
C ARG A 272 7.00 13.45 -14.30
N ASP A 273 7.19 12.25 -14.83
CA ASP A 273 6.26 11.14 -14.66
C ASP A 273 6.16 10.68 -13.20
N THR A 274 7.18 10.89 -12.35
CA THR A 274 7.10 10.66 -10.91
C THR A 274 5.98 11.49 -10.29
N TRP A 275 5.91 12.77 -10.60
CA TRP A 275 4.90 13.69 -10.07
C TRP A 275 3.51 13.41 -10.63
N LEU A 276 3.42 13.10 -11.94
CA LEU A 276 2.15 12.76 -12.56
C LEU A 276 1.55 11.49 -11.97
N LEU A 277 2.33 10.43 -11.82
CA LEU A 277 1.88 9.18 -11.19
C LEU A 277 1.55 9.38 -9.71
N SER A 278 2.32 10.23 -9.01
CA SER A 278 2.02 10.60 -7.61
C SER A 278 0.68 11.30 -7.48
N LEU A 279 0.37 12.20 -8.41
CA LEU A 279 -0.90 12.92 -8.43
C LEU A 279 -2.09 11.99 -8.74
N LEU A 280 -1.93 11.05 -9.69
CA LEU A 280 -2.96 10.05 -9.95
C LEU A 280 -3.17 9.12 -8.73
N TYR A 281 -2.08 8.74 -8.06
CA TYR A 281 -2.15 7.92 -6.86
C TYR A 281 -2.72 8.67 -5.66
N LEU A 282 -2.53 9.99 -5.60
CA LEU A 282 -3.20 10.87 -4.63
C LEU A 282 -4.72 10.79 -4.78
N GLY A 283 -5.24 10.75 -6.02
CA GLY A 283 -6.67 10.58 -6.28
C GLY A 283 -7.19 9.20 -5.90
N THR A 284 -6.46 8.13 -6.23
CA THR A 284 -6.92 6.76 -5.99
C THR A 284 -6.61 6.27 -4.57
N PHE A 285 -5.34 6.27 -4.16
CA PHE A 285 -4.95 5.80 -2.82
C PHE A 285 -5.35 6.78 -1.73
N GLY A 286 -5.29 8.08 -2.02
CA GLY A 286 -5.79 9.12 -1.12
C GLY A 286 -7.27 8.95 -0.82
N SER A 287 -8.10 8.65 -1.83
CA SER A 287 -9.52 8.34 -1.63
C SER A 287 -9.71 7.08 -0.78
N PHE A 288 -8.96 6.01 -1.05
CA PHE A 288 -9.02 4.79 -0.25
C PHE A 288 -8.73 5.08 1.24
N ILE A 289 -7.60 5.71 1.56
CA ILE A 289 -7.20 5.97 2.94
C ILE A 289 -8.07 7.06 3.58
N GLY A 290 -8.35 8.15 2.87
CA GLY A 290 -9.14 9.26 3.39
C GLY A 290 -10.56 8.85 3.80
N PHE A 291 -11.24 8.14 2.92
CA PHE A 291 -12.55 7.61 3.25
C PHE A 291 -12.49 6.52 4.32
N SER A 292 -11.49 5.63 4.30
CA SER A 292 -11.34 4.59 5.33
C SER A 292 -11.22 5.16 6.74
N PHE A 293 -10.61 6.35 6.87
CA PHE A 293 -10.39 6.99 8.16
C PHE A 293 -11.54 7.93 8.58
N ALA A 294 -12.30 8.46 7.61
CA ALA A 294 -13.40 9.36 7.89
C ALA A 294 -14.77 8.66 7.97
N PHE A 295 -14.99 7.60 7.18
CA PHE A 295 -16.33 7.09 6.89
C PHE A 295 -17.05 6.59 8.14
N ALA A 296 -16.40 5.86 9.04
CA ALA A 296 -16.99 5.40 10.30
C ALA A 296 -17.46 6.58 11.16
N GLN A 297 -16.64 7.64 11.26
CA GLN A 297 -16.94 8.82 12.04
C GLN A 297 -18.08 9.65 11.41
N VAL A 298 -18.12 9.72 10.08
CA VAL A 298 -19.21 10.36 9.33
C VAL A 298 -20.52 9.66 9.60
N LEU A 299 -20.55 8.33 9.48
CA LEU A 299 -21.75 7.52 9.75
C LEU A 299 -22.21 7.66 11.20
N GLN A 300 -21.32 7.54 12.19
CA GLN A 300 -21.64 7.70 13.58
C GLN A 300 -22.28 9.06 13.86
N THR A 301 -21.69 10.13 13.35
CA THR A 301 -22.20 11.50 13.53
C THR A 301 -23.61 11.65 12.92
N SER A 302 -23.82 11.08 11.74
CA SER A 302 -25.13 11.12 11.06
C SER A 302 -26.20 10.32 11.81
N PHE A 303 -25.85 9.15 12.36
CA PHE A 303 -26.78 8.33 13.15
C PHE A 303 -27.15 9.01 14.48
N VAL A 304 -26.18 9.64 15.16
CA VAL A 304 -26.45 10.43 16.38
C VAL A 304 -27.34 11.63 16.06
N ALA A 305 -27.08 12.35 14.97
CA ALA A 305 -27.95 13.44 14.51
C ALA A 305 -29.37 12.95 14.18
N GLY A 306 -29.49 11.69 13.73
CA GLY A 306 -30.76 10.99 13.52
C GLY A 306 -31.49 10.54 14.81
N GLY A 307 -30.96 10.89 15.98
CA GLY A 307 -31.59 10.58 17.29
C GLY A 307 -31.22 9.20 17.85
N GLN A 308 -30.27 8.49 17.26
CA GLN A 308 -29.79 7.23 17.84
C GLN A 308 -28.90 7.48 19.06
N ALA A 309 -29.02 6.59 20.06
CA ALA A 309 -28.07 6.59 21.17
C ALA A 309 -26.64 6.36 20.67
N THR A 310 -25.64 7.00 21.29
CA THR A 310 -24.23 6.96 20.85
C THR A 310 -23.70 5.53 20.70
N SER A 311 -24.09 4.61 21.59
CA SER A 311 -23.69 3.19 21.51
C SER A 311 -24.26 2.48 20.29
N GLN A 312 -25.55 2.70 19.97
CA GLN A 312 -26.17 2.15 18.77
C GLN A 312 -25.59 2.76 17.50
N ALA A 313 -25.35 4.07 17.48
CA ALA A 313 -24.73 4.75 16.36
C ALA A 313 -23.31 4.24 16.10
N SER A 314 -22.53 3.95 17.16
CA SER A 314 -21.20 3.33 17.04
C SER A 314 -21.26 1.95 16.41
N LEU A 315 -22.24 1.11 16.82
CA LEU A 315 -22.43 -0.23 16.27
C LEU A 315 -22.81 -0.16 14.78
N HIS A 316 -23.84 0.59 14.43
CA HIS A 316 -24.29 0.72 13.04
C HIS A 316 -23.21 1.34 12.13
N ALA A 317 -22.44 2.31 12.65
CA ALA A 317 -21.30 2.84 11.91
C ALA A 317 -20.21 1.79 11.68
N ALA A 318 -19.90 0.97 12.69
CA ALA A 318 -18.91 -0.10 12.57
C ALA A 318 -19.33 -1.20 11.60
N GLU A 319 -20.64 -1.55 11.54
CA GLU A 319 -21.21 -2.54 10.61
C GLU A 319 -21.01 -2.17 9.15
N LEU A 320 -21.00 -0.89 8.82
CA LEU A 320 -20.86 -0.39 7.45
C LEU A 320 -19.43 0.01 7.10
N ALA A 321 -18.67 0.49 8.07
CA ALA A 321 -17.38 1.17 7.84
C ALA A 321 -16.31 0.27 7.19
N PHE A 322 -16.27 -1.03 7.53
CA PHE A 322 -15.25 -1.95 7.02
C PHE A 322 -15.53 -2.41 5.58
N ILE A 323 -16.78 -2.35 5.11
CA ILE A 323 -17.21 -2.90 3.81
C ILE A 323 -16.45 -2.21 2.67
N GLY A 324 -16.41 -0.88 2.68
CA GLY A 324 -15.73 -0.08 1.67
C GLY A 324 -14.25 -0.41 1.56
N PRO A 325 -13.45 -0.30 2.63
CA PRO A 325 -12.04 -0.65 2.63
C PRO A 325 -11.75 -2.10 2.26
N LEU A 326 -12.62 -3.05 2.65
CA LEU A 326 -12.50 -4.46 2.27
C LEU A 326 -12.65 -4.64 0.76
N LEU A 327 -13.70 -4.09 0.18
CA LEU A 327 -13.94 -4.14 -1.26
C LEU A 327 -12.82 -3.44 -2.04
N ALA A 328 -12.33 -2.30 -1.56
CA ALA A 328 -11.20 -1.61 -2.18
C ALA A 328 -9.91 -2.45 -2.15
N ALA A 329 -9.61 -3.13 -1.04
CA ALA A 329 -8.45 -4.00 -0.94
C ALA A 329 -8.51 -5.17 -1.93
N LEU A 330 -9.69 -5.78 -2.09
CA LEU A 330 -9.93 -6.84 -3.09
C LEU A 330 -9.88 -6.31 -4.52
N ALA A 331 -10.53 -5.19 -4.79
CA ALA A 331 -10.57 -4.53 -6.09
C ALA A 331 -9.19 -4.12 -6.60
N ARG A 332 -8.24 -3.80 -5.70
CA ARG A 332 -6.85 -3.48 -6.05
C ARG A 332 -6.17 -4.59 -6.85
N VAL A 333 -6.38 -5.84 -6.47
CA VAL A 333 -5.82 -6.99 -7.18
C VAL A 333 -6.42 -7.09 -8.58
N TYR A 334 -7.71 -6.84 -8.71
CA TYR A 334 -8.42 -6.83 -9.98
C TYR A 334 -7.95 -5.70 -10.89
N GLY A 335 -7.78 -4.49 -10.34
CA GLY A 335 -7.29 -3.32 -11.06
C GLY A 335 -5.90 -3.54 -11.67
N GLY A 336 -4.99 -4.19 -10.93
CA GLY A 336 -3.68 -4.58 -11.45
C GLY A 336 -3.77 -5.57 -12.62
N ARG A 337 -4.59 -6.62 -12.48
CA ARG A 337 -4.82 -7.60 -13.55
C ARG A 337 -5.47 -7.00 -14.80
N LEU A 338 -6.42 -6.09 -14.60
CA LEU A 338 -7.08 -5.39 -15.70
C LEU A 338 -6.09 -4.46 -16.42
N ALA A 339 -5.22 -3.78 -15.67
CA ALA A 339 -4.15 -2.95 -16.22
C ALA A 339 -3.13 -3.76 -17.06
N ASP A 340 -2.88 -5.02 -16.69
CA ASP A 340 -2.05 -5.93 -17.49
C ASP A 340 -2.68 -6.26 -18.85
N ARG A 341 -4.02 -6.34 -18.91
CA ARG A 341 -4.74 -6.75 -20.14
C ARG A 341 -5.00 -5.61 -21.12
N ILE A 342 -5.44 -4.46 -20.60
CA ILE A 342 -5.92 -3.34 -21.46
C ILE A 342 -5.08 -2.06 -21.31
N GLY A 343 -4.05 -2.09 -20.47
CA GLY A 343 -3.14 -0.97 -20.21
C GLY A 343 -3.56 -0.12 -19.02
N GLY A 344 -2.58 0.21 -18.15
CA GLY A 344 -2.81 0.94 -16.91
C GLY A 344 -3.45 2.32 -17.11
N GLY A 345 -3.04 3.08 -18.13
CA GLY A 345 -3.59 4.39 -18.43
C GLY A 345 -5.10 4.36 -18.76
N ARG A 346 -5.54 3.38 -19.57
CA ARG A 346 -6.97 3.22 -19.92
C ARG A 346 -7.81 2.85 -18.71
N VAL A 347 -7.33 1.91 -17.88
CA VAL A 347 -8.02 1.51 -16.65
C VAL A 347 -8.13 2.69 -15.69
N THR A 348 -7.03 3.40 -15.45
CA THR A 348 -7.00 4.57 -14.54
C THR A 348 -7.95 5.67 -15.01
N CYS A 349 -7.99 5.95 -16.32
CA CYS A 349 -8.91 6.92 -16.89
C CYS A 349 -10.38 6.53 -16.68
N ALA A 350 -10.74 5.28 -16.99
CA ALA A 350 -12.09 4.75 -16.78
C ALA A 350 -12.51 4.80 -15.30
N VAL A 351 -11.59 4.48 -14.40
CA VAL A 351 -11.81 4.57 -12.95
C VAL A 351 -12.12 6.03 -12.54
N PHE A 352 -11.34 7.01 -12.96
CA PHE A 352 -11.62 8.40 -12.62
C PHE A 352 -12.95 8.90 -13.20
N VAL A 353 -13.31 8.48 -14.42
CA VAL A 353 -14.64 8.81 -14.99
C VAL A 353 -15.77 8.22 -14.13
N ALA A 354 -15.63 6.97 -13.69
CA ALA A 354 -16.62 6.37 -12.78
C ALA A 354 -16.65 7.04 -11.40
N MET A 355 -15.49 7.48 -10.87
CA MET A 355 -15.41 8.24 -9.62
C MET A 355 -16.07 9.63 -9.75
N ILE A 356 -15.99 10.28 -10.91
CA ILE A 356 -16.72 11.54 -11.21
C ILE A 356 -18.23 11.30 -11.09
N LEU A 357 -18.74 10.22 -11.69
CA LEU A 357 -20.18 9.90 -11.61
C LEU A 357 -20.62 9.63 -10.16
N SER A 358 -19.82 8.86 -9.40
CA SER A 358 -20.11 8.59 -7.99
C SER A 358 -20.07 9.86 -7.13
N ALA A 359 -19.12 10.78 -7.37
CA ALA A 359 -19.03 12.05 -6.67
C ALA A 359 -20.19 12.97 -7.03
N ALA A 360 -20.62 13.00 -8.30
CA ALA A 360 -21.79 13.77 -8.74
C ALA A 360 -23.07 13.25 -8.06
N MET A 361 -23.23 11.92 -7.91
CA MET A 361 -24.34 11.36 -7.15
C MET A 361 -24.29 11.76 -5.67
N LEU A 362 -23.11 11.77 -5.03
CA LEU A 362 -22.97 12.25 -3.65
C LEU A 362 -23.39 13.70 -3.50
N ILE A 363 -23.01 14.56 -4.46
CA ILE A 363 -23.42 15.97 -4.49
C ILE A 363 -24.95 16.07 -4.63
N THR A 364 -25.54 15.29 -5.53
CA THR A 364 -27.01 15.30 -5.74
C THR A 364 -27.73 14.90 -4.46
N VAL A 365 -27.32 13.81 -3.80
CA VAL A 365 -27.91 13.40 -2.53
C VAL A 365 -27.72 14.48 -1.46
N GLY A 366 -26.53 15.06 -1.33
CA GLY A 366 -26.26 16.12 -0.37
C GLY A 366 -27.08 17.38 -0.60
N THR A 367 -27.16 17.86 -1.83
CA THR A 367 -27.94 19.08 -2.15
C THR A 367 -29.43 18.92 -1.95
N LEU A 368 -29.96 17.70 -2.03
CA LEU A 368 -31.36 17.43 -1.75
C LEU A 368 -31.64 17.37 -0.24
N GLU A 369 -30.68 16.91 0.56
CA GLU A 369 -30.83 16.76 2.02
C GLU A 369 -30.43 18.00 2.82
N ASP A 370 -29.38 18.75 2.40
CA ASP A 370 -28.84 19.92 3.12
C ASP A 370 -29.90 20.99 3.49
N PRO A 371 -30.96 21.27 2.68
CA PRO A 371 -32.00 22.21 3.06
C PRO A 371 -32.94 21.73 4.17
N HIS A 372 -32.95 20.43 4.50
CA HIS A 372 -33.85 19.85 5.48
C HIS A 372 -33.23 19.92 6.87
N ALA A 373 -33.85 20.66 7.77
CA ALA A 373 -33.49 20.65 9.19
C ALA A 373 -33.96 19.34 9.82
N GLY A 374 -33.03 18.45 10.15
CA GLY A 374 -33.36 17.19 10.81
C GLY A 374 -32.43 16.04 10.46
N PRO A 375 -32.75 14.82 10.88
CA PRO A 375 -31.99 13.64 10.56
C PRO A 375 -32.02 13.34 9.06
N VAL A 376 -30.89 12.86 8.52
CA VAL A 376 -30.78 12.41 7.13
C VAL A 376 -31.82 11.34 6.85
N SER A 377 -32.58 11.45 5.77
CA SER A 377 -33.60 10.47 5.40
C SER A 377 -32.97 9.09 5.14
N GLY A 378 -33.70 8.01 5.39
CA GLY A 378 -33.20 6.65 5.18
C GLY A 378 -32.77 6.37 3.74
N SER A 379 -33.47 6.97 2.75
CA SER A 379 -33.12 6.87 1.33
C SER A 379 -31.82 7.63 0.99
N ALA A 380 -31.62 8.81 1.55
CA ALA A 380 -30.40 9.57 1.37
C ALA A 380 -29.20 8.88 2.05
N MET A 381 -29.37 8.32 3.25
CA MET A 381 -28.36 7.54 3.92
C MET A 381 -27.95 6.33 3.09
N ALA A 382 -28.90 5.59 2.53
CA ALA A 382 -28.62 4.48 1.61
C ALA A 382 -27.87 4.97 0.34
N GLY A 383 -28.24 6.11 -0.18
CA GLY A 383 -27.56 6.77 -1.31
C GLY A 383 -26.09 7.12 -0.97
N TYR A 384 -25.86 7.74 0.18
CA TYR A 384 -24.50 8.04 0.67
C TYR A 384 -23.65 6.77 0.79
N VAL A 385 -24.15 5.75 1.48
CA VAL A 385 -23.44 4.47 1.68
C VAL A 385 -23.12 3.82 0.34
N ALA A 386 -24.08 3.73 -0.57
CA ALA A 386 -23.87 3.13 -1.89
C ALA A 386 -22.80 3.88 -2.71
N CYS A 387 -22.84 5.21 -2.73
CA CYS A 387 -21.85 6.03 -3.44
C CYS A 387 -20.46 5.93 -2.83
N PHE A 388 -20.36 5.91 -1.49
CA PHE A 388 -19.06 5.71 -0.82
C PHE A 388 -18.49 4.31 -1.09
N ILE A 389 -19.30 3.25 -1.06
CA ILE A 389 -18.86 1.88 -1.41
C ILE A 389 -18.40 1.82 -2.86
N ALA A 390 -19.09 2.49 -3.78
CA ALA A 390 -18.66 2.61 -5.17
C ALA A 390 -17.31 3.33 -5.27
N LEU A 391 -17.13 4.47 -4.61
CA LEU A 391 -15.86 5.21 -4.58
C LEU A 391 -14.73 4.37 -3.98
N PHE A 392 -14.96 3.62 -2.91
CA PHE A 392 -13.98 2.69 -2.34
C PHE A 392 -13.54 1.64 -3.36
N THR A 393 -14.49 0.99 -4.00
CA THR A 393 -14.23 -0.07 -4.99
C THR A 393 -13.43 0.49 -6.17
N LEU A 394 -13.83 1.64 -6.69
CA LEU A 394 -13.15 2.34 -7.78
C LEU A 394 -11.74 2.80 -7.36
N ALA A 395 -11.59 3.35 -6.16
CA ALA A 395 -10.30 3.72 -5.61
C ALA A 395 -9.36 2.50 -5.53
N GLY A 396 -9.88 1.35 -5.10
CA GLY A 396 -9.14 0.08 -5.11
C GLY A 396 -8.67 -0.33 -6.50
N LEU A 397 -9.56 -0.33 -7.50
CA LEU A 397 -9.21 -0.62 -8.90
C LEU A 397 -8.13 0.35 -9.41
N GLY A 398 -8.28 1.65 -9.14
CA GLY A 398 -7.32 2.69 -9.47
C GLY A 398 -5.96 2.49 -8.81
N ASN A 399 -5.94 2.08 -7.54
CA ASN A 399 -4.71 1.76 -6.82
C ASN A 399 -3.89 0.67 -7.54
N GLY A 400 -4.56 -0.38 -8.00
CA GLY A 400 -3.91 -1.46 -8.75
C GLY A 400 -3.37 -0.99 -10.09
N SER A 401 -4.16 -0.21 -10.84
CA SER A 401 -3.79 0.24 -12.18
C SER A 401 -2.67 1.27 -12.19
N VAL A 402 -2.71 2.29 -11.32
CA VAL A 402 -1.64 3.31 -11.22
C VAL A 402 -0.33 2.68 -10.77
N TYR A 403 -0.37 1.77 -9.81
CA TYR A 403 0.83 1.09 -9.34
C TYR A 403 1.52 0.27 -10.42
N LYS A 404 0.73 -0.36 -11.30
CA LYS A 404 1.24 -1.11 -12.45
C LYS A 404 1.88 -0.19 -13.49
N MET A 405 1.44 1.06 -13.61
CA MET A 405 2.04 2.02 -14.53
C MET A 405 3.46 2.41 -14.14
N VAL A 406 3.82 2.42 -12.83
CA VAL A 406 5.15 2.87 -12.37
C VAL A 406 6.28 2.12 -13.06
N PRO A 407 6.43 0.79 -12.95
CA PRO A 407 7.52 0.09 -13.62
C PRO A 407 7.48 0.23 -15.15
N THR A 408 6.30 0.21 -15.76
CA THR A 408 6.14 0.33 -17.21
C THR A 408 6.62 1.69 -17.75
N VAL A 409 6.29 2.78 -17.05
CA VAL A 409 6.72 4.14 -17.44
C VAL A 409 8.24 4.27 -17.33
N PHE A 410 8.83 3.81 -16.22
CA PHE A 410 10.27 3.92 -16.00
C PHE A 410 11.11 2.96 -16.85
N GLU A 411 10.55 1.83 -17.26
CA GLU A 411 11.15 0.95 -18.26
C GLU A 411 11.22 1.67 -19.62
N THR A 412 10.12 2.32 -20.04
CA THR A 412 10.13 3.13 -21.27
C THR A 412 11.10 4.32 -21.17
N CYS A 413 11.16 5.01 -20.02
CA CYS A 413 12.13 6.08 -19.80
C CYS A 413 13.57 5.59 -19.89
N SER A 414 13.89 4.37 -19.42
CA SER A 414 15.25 3.83 -19.50
C SER A 414 15.71 3.60 -20.92
N GLN A 415 14.80 3.32 -21.85
CA GLN A 415 15.12 3.11 -23.27
C GLN A 415 15.59 4.38 -23.99
N THR A 416 15.29 5.56 -23.43
CA THR A 416 15.79 6.85 -23.97
C THR A 416 17.19 7.22 -23.46
N LEU A 417 17.77 6.44 -22.55
CA LEU A 417 19.09 6.68 -22.00
C LEU A 417 20.16 5.96 -22.84
N HIS A 418 21.25 6.62 -23.10
CA HIS A 418 22.41 6.05 -23.82
C HIS A 418 23.20 5.09 -22.91
N MET A 419 22.60 3.93 -22.61
CA MET A 419 23.16 2.88 -21.75
C MET A 419 22.99 1.52 -22.42
N SER A 420 23.81 0.54 -22.03
CA SER A 420 23.60 -0.84 -22.46
C SER A 420 22.27 -1.38 -21.93
N GLU A 421 21.68 -2.38 -22.60
CA GLU A 421 20.41 -3.00 -22.17
C GLU A 421 20.45 -3.51 -20.72
N ALA A 422 21.59 -4.02 -20.27
CA ALA A 422 21.78 -4.50 -18.89
C ALA A 422 21.71 -3.34 -17.88
N GLU A 423 22.38 -2.23 -18.19
CA GLU A 423 22.36 -1.01 -17.39
C GLU A 423 20.97 -0.35 -17.38
N GLN A 424 20.27 -0.30 -18.52
CA GLN A 424 18.89 0.20 -18.60
C GLN A 424 17.94 -0.60 -17.71
N ARG A 425 18.04 -1.93 -17.74
CA ARG A 425 17.24 -2.82 -16.86
C ARG A 425 17.58 -2.60 -15.39
N GLN A 426 18.86 -2.46 -15.05
CA GLN A 426 19.28 -2.21 -13.67
C GLN A 426 18.81 -0.84 -13.19
N TRP A 427 18.98 0.20 -14.00
CA TRP A 427 18.53 1.57 -13.71
C TRP A 427 17.01 1.61 -13.51
N SER A 428 16.22 1.06 -14.44
CA SER A 428 14.77 1.01 -14.35
C SER A 428 14.28 0.31 -13.09
N ARG A 429 14.91 -0.81 -12.71
CA ARG A 429 14.57 -1.54 -11.47
C ARG A 429 14.83 -0.69 -10.21
N LEU A 430 15.99 -0.06 -10.15
CA LEU A 430 16.40 0.73 -8.99
C LEU A 430 15.50 1.96 -8.82
N ILE A 431 15.32 2.73 -9.90
CA ILE A 431 14.49 3.94 -9.90
C ILE A 431 13.03 3.59 -9.61
N SER A 432 12.46 2.58 -10.28
CA SER A 432 11.07 2.16 -10.03
C SER A 432 10.83 1.79 -8.56
N GLY A 433 11.79 1.15 -7.90
CA GLY A 433 11.68 0.79 -6.48
C GLY A 433 11.55 2.04 -5.58
N VAL A 434 12.35 3.06 -5.83
CA VAL A 434 12.31 4.32 -5.07
C VAL A 434 11.06 5.14 -5.42
N VAL A 435 10.71 5.21 -6.72
CA VAL A 435 9.49 5.90 -7.20
C VAL A 435 8.23 5.29 -6.59
N ILE A 436 8.16 3.97 -6.46
CA ILE A 436 7.05 3.28 -5.78
C ILE A 436 6.86 3.83 -4.35
N GLY A 437 7.94 3.97 -3.59
CA GLY A 437 7.89 4.55 -2.24
C GLY A 437 7.46 6.02 -2.24
N PHE A 438 7.99 6.81 -3.18
CA PHE A 438 7.67 8.23 -3.34
C PHE A 438 6.20 8.44 -3.73
N VAL A 439 5.72 7.75 -4.77
CA VAL A 439 4.31 7.75 -5.22
C VAL A 439 3.38 7.32 -4.11
N ALA A 440 3.76 6.29 -3.32
CA ALA A 440 2.96 5.83 -2.19
C ALA A 440 2.88 6.87 -1.07
N GLY A 441 3.98 7.55 -0.76
CA GLY A 441 4.03 8.62 0.24
C GLY A 441 3.15 9.80 -0.18
N PHE A 442 3.41 10.32 -1.37
CA PHE A 442 2.66 11.46 -1.91
C PHE A 442 1.17 11.13 -2.06
N GLY A 443 0.83 9.93 -2.57
CA GLY A 443 -0.56 9.47 -2.69
C GLY A 443 -1.30 9.42 -1.36
N SER A 444 -0.61 9.08 -0.26
CA SER A 444 -1.22 9.07 1.08
C SER A 444 -1.63 10.46 1.57
N LEU A 445 -0.96 11.53 1.11
CA LEU A 445 -1.36 12.92 1.41
C LEU A 445 -2.76 13.25 0.89
N GLY A 446 -3.23 12.54 -0.15
CA GLY A 446 -4.62 12.65 -0.60
C GLY A 446 -5.62 12.29 0.50
N GLY A 447 -5.28 11.30 1.35
CA GLY A 447 -6.10 10.96 2.51
C GLY A 447 -6.16 12.09 3.54
N VAL A 448 -5.05 12.79 3.76
CA VAL A 448 -5.04 14.01 4.59
C VAL A 448 -5.95 15.07 3.97
N GLY A 449 -5.80 15.35 2.67
CA GLY A 449 -6.62 16.33 1.95
C GLY A 449 -8.12 16.03 2.06
N ILE A 450 -8.54 14.77 1.92
CA ILE A 450 -9.94 14.35 2.08
C ILE A 450 -10.44 14.61 3.49
N ASN A 451 -9.68 14.21 4.53
CA ASN A 451 -10.08 14.44 5.92
C ASN A 451 -10.16 15.94 6.26
N VAL A 452 -9.21 16.76 5.75
CA VAL A 452 -9.26 18.22 5.87
C VAL A 452 -10.50 18.80 5.19
N ALA A 453 -10.79 18.38 3.96
CA ALA A 453 -11.94 18.88 3.21
C ALA A 453 -13.26 18.52 3.92
N LEU A 454 -13.43 17.28 4.37
CA LEU A 454 -14.60 16.84 5.12
C LEU A 454 -14.76 17.61 6.44
N ARG A 455 -13.66 17.73 7.21
CA ARG A 455 -13.68 18.48 8.47
C ARG A 455 -14.03 19.93 8.24
N GLN A 456 -13.38 20.60 7.28
CA GLN A 456 -13.62 22.01 6.99
C GLN A 456 -15.04 22.26 6.49
N SER A 457 -15.57 21.40 5.60
CA SER A 457 -16.95 21.43 5.14
C SER A 457 -17.91 21.33 6.33
N TYR A 458 -17.72 20.33 7.20
CA TYR A 458 -18.57 20.12 8.37
C TYR A 458 -18.53 21.31 9.36
N VAL A 459 -17.34 21.85 9.63
CA VAL A 459 -17.18 22.99 10.58
C VAL A 459 -17.79 24.27 10.02
N SER A 460 -17.70 24.51 8.70
CA SER A 460 -18.16 25.75 8.08
C SER A 460 -19.65 25.76 7.71
N THR A 461 -20.20 24.62 7.29
CA THR A 461 -21.57 24.53 6.75
C THR A 461 -22.49 23.57 7.51
N GLY A 462 -21.95 22.79 8.46
CA GLY A 462 -22.69 21.72 9.13
C GLY A 462 -22.93 20.48 8.26
N THR A 463 -22.54 20.52 6.97
CA THR A 463 -22.75 19.45 6.00
C THR A 463 -21.43 19.05 5.32
N MET A 464 -21.45 17.95 4.58
CA MET A 464 -20.25 17.44 3.87
C MET A 464 -20.27 17.70 2.36
N THR A 465 -21.33 18.27 1.85
CA THR A 465 -21.57 18.45 0.41
C THR A 465 -20.50 19.34 -0.25
N SER A 466 -20.02 20.38 0.46
CA SER A 466 -18.93 21.22 -0.06
C SER A 466 -17.64 20.46 -0.33
N ALA A 467 -17.32 19.44 0.49
CA ALA A 467 -16.15 18.58 0.26
C ALA A 467 -16.31 17.72 -1.01
N PHE A 468 -17.52 17.28 -1.32
CA PHE A 468 -17.78 16.45 -2.52
C PHE A 468 -17.50 17.22 -3.82
N TRP A 469 -17.72 18.53 -3.86
CA TRP A 469 -17.33 19.37 -4.99
C TRP A 469 -15.81 19.42 -5.20
N ILE A 470 -15.03 19.42 -4.12
CA ILE A 470 -13.56 19.36 -4.18
C ILE A 470 -13.13 18.01 -4.77
N PHE A 471 -13.74 16.90 -4.33
CA PHE A 471 -13.44 15.56 -4.84
C PHE A 471 -13.78 15.44 -6.32
N LEU A 472 -14.98 15.89 -6.72
CA LEU A 472 -15.41 15.91 -8.12
C LEU A 472 -14.39 16.65 -9.01
N SER A 473 -14.04 17.88 -8.61
CA SER A 473 -13.09 18.73 -9.36
C SER A 473 -11.73 18.04 -9.52
N PHE A 474 -11.24 17.40 -8.45
CA PHE A 474 -9.99 16.66 -8.50
C PHE A 474 -10.07 15.44 -9.42
N TYR A 475 -11.16 14.67 -9.37
CA TYR A 475 -11.33 13.50 -10.25
C TYR A 475 -11.46 13.88 -11.72
N VAL A 476 -12.11 15.00 -12.04
CA VAL A 476 -12.15 15.54 -13.41
C VAL A 476 -10.74 15.90 -13.87
N PHE A 477 -9.97 16.62 -13.05
CA PHE A 477 -8.59 16.97 -13.35
C PHE A 477 -7.73 15.73 -13.59
N ALA A 478 -7.83 14.73 -12.72
CA ALA A 478 -7.09 13.48 -12.84
C ALA A 478 -7.48 12.65 -14.07
N ALA A 479 -8.77 12.63 -14.43
CA ALA A 479 -9.26 11.97 -15.64
C ALA A 479 -8.68 12.63 -16.91
N VAL A 480 -8.74 13.96 -17.00
CA VAL A 480 -8.17 14.73 -18.13
C VAL A 480 -6.65 14.50 -18.23
N LEU A 481 -5.94 14.59 -17.10
CA LEU A 481 -4.51 14.35 -17.05
C LEU A 481 -4.14 12.95 -17.56
N THR A 482 -4.87 11.93 -17.07
CA THR A 482 -4.66 10.54 -17.48
C THR A 482 -4.92 10.34 -18.97
N TRP A 483 -6.03 10.93 -19.47
CA TRP A 483 -6.38 10.85 -20.89
C TRP A 483 -5.30 11.47 -21.77
N VAL A 484 -4.90 12.70 -21.48
CA VAL A 484 -3.93 13.45 -22.30
C VAL A 484 -2.56 12.77 -22.31
N ARG A 485 -2.07 12.29 -21.14
CA ARG A 485 -0.70 11.81 -20.99
C ARG A 485 -0.53 10.34 -21.31
N TYR A 486 -1.49 9.49 -20.90
CA TYR A 486 -1.31 8.03 -20.91
C TYR A 486 -2.28 7.27 -21.82
N VAL A 487 -3.35 7.93 -22.33
CA VAL A 487 -4.31 7.30 -23.24
C VAL A 487 -4.15 7.80 -24.67
N ARG A 488 -4.14 9.13 -24.86
CA ARG A 488 -4.05 9.75 -26.19
C ARG A 488 -2.68 9.57 -26.85
N ARG A 489 -1.61 9.57 -26.06
CA ARG A 489 -0.23 9.34 -26.53
C ARG A 489 0.35 8.12 -25.80
N PRO A 490 0.18 6.92 -26.33
CA PRO A 490 0.75 5.74 -25.69
C PRO A 490 2.28 5.87 -25.63
N LEU A 491 2.84 5.42 -24.52
CA LEU A 491 4.27 5.58 -24.16
C LEU A 491 5.25 5.09 -25.25
N SER A 492 4.86 4.06 -26.03
CA SER A 492 5.64 3.53 -27.17
C SER A 492 5.87 4.55 -28.28
N THR A 493 4.93 5.45 -28.52
CA THR A 493 5.02 6.47 -29.58
C THR A 493 5.91 7.65 -29.17
N SER A 494 5.96 7.95 -27.87
CA SER A 494 6.78 9.05 -27.34
C SER A 494 8.29 8.73 -27.36
N ALA A 495 8.65 7.47 -27.13
CA ALA A 495 10.04 7.00 -27.21
C ALA A 495 10.56 7.02 -28.67
N GLN A 496 9.74 6.62 -29.63
CA GLN A 496 10.10 6.65 -31.05
C GLN A 496 10.23 8.07 -31.63
N GLN A 497 9.43 9.02 -31.14
CA GLN A 497 9.52 10.43 -31.55
C GLN A 497 10.75 11.15 -30.96
N ALA A 498 11.20 10.77 -29.76
CA ALA A 498 12.41 11.33 -29.16
C ALA A 498 13.70 10.85 -29.88
N VAL A 499 13.68 9.63 -30.40
CA VAL A 499 14.82 9.06 -31.18
C VAL A 499 14.86 9.59 -32.63
N GLY A 500 13.72 10.02 -33.18
CA GLY A 500 13.64 10.60 -34.52
C GLY A 500 13.87 12.12 -34.62
N ALA A 501 14.03 12.80 -33.49
CA ALA A 501 14.21 14.26 -33.40
C ALA A 501 15.64 14.67 -32.95
N GLY A 502 16.56 13.73 -32.78
CA GLY A 502 17.98 13.92 -32.51
C GLY A 502 18.81 13.35 -33.65
#